data_923de8efd9bff4775c82bc7afd02c01b
#
_entry.id   923de8efd9bff4775c82bc7afd02c01b
#
_cell.length_a   1.000
_cell.length_b   1.000
_cell.length_c   1.000
_cell.angle_alpha   90.00
_cell.angle_beta   90.00
_cell.angle_gamma   90.00
#
_symmetry.space_group_name_H-M   'P 1'
#
loop_
_entity.id
_entity.type
_entity.pdbx_description
1 polymer ?
#
loop_
_entity_poly.entity_id
_entity_poly.type
_entity_poly.pdbx_seq_one_letter_code
_entity_poly.pdbx_strand_id
1 'polypeptide(L)'
;KDVPGVVITGGGSTSDISIRGMAAKYTLILVNGKRVDTRSTRPNSDGSGIEQGWLPPLAAIDRIEVVRGPMSSLYGSDAMGGVINIITRKVGKEWHGTVRADATLQEDSKSGDIFQTNAYASGPLIDGLLGLKVSGLLSHRSEDKIIDGYNQQRMRNGTATFTLTPDDNNEFDFDIGHYVQDRNSTPGRTLALNGTNSDTQYDRNNYAVTHNGYYDFGNSTSYIQRDETRNPSRQMKSVDNIFNTQTSFLLDNHTLILGGQYRYEELYDKGNQLPSASDLKKLTRWSWALFAEDEWQMTNDFALTGGIRMDQDQNYGTHWTPRLYGVWHLADQWTLKGGVSGGYRSPDLRQATDDWGQLSGGGKGGLPALILGNSNLKPERSISQEIGILWDDQEGMNASVTLFYTDFKDKITEVRNCDITTNTTGQCVFNGINYKFISDRINVDKAMTRGAEATFAWDINQAWSLATNYTFTQSEQKSGAFAGQPLNQMPKHMLNGTLNWKTTEDFATWIRANYRGKASEYLNRTSMGSRTPSYTFVDLGANYQLTKEVRLMGGVYNLLDKRVDIDVNDKVLDGRRYMVGASYDF
;
A
#
# COMPACT_ATOMS: atom_id res chain seq x y z
N LYS A 1 5.66 6.61 7.85
CA LYS A 1 6.76 6.18 8.74
C LYS A 1 6.39 6.21 10.22
N ASP A 2 5.46 7.07 10.61
CA ASP A 2 5.16 7.35 12.02
C ASP A 2 3.89 6.67 12.53
N VAL A 3 3.34 5.72 11.78
CA VAL A 3 2.17 4.93 12.17
C VAL A 3 2.64 3.58 12.72
N PRO A 4 2.21 3.17 13.93
CA PRO A 4 2.60 1.87 14.48
C PRO A 4 2.10 0.72 13.59
N GLY A 5 2.88 -0.34 13.49
CA GLY A 5 2.56 -1.49 12.64
C GLY A 5 2.80 -1.31 11.15
N VAL A 6 3.10 -0.11 10.69
CA VAL A 6 3.38 0.20 9.28
C VAL A 6 4.89 0.31 9.08
N VAL A 7 5.42 -0.46 8.13
CA VAL A 7 6.85 -0.45 7.79
C VAL A 7 7.04 -0.39 6.28
N ILE A 8 8.07 0.34 5.86
CA ILE A 8 8.55 0.30 4.49
C ILE A 8 9.56 -0.84 4.40
N THR A 9 9.25 -1.87 3.63
CA THR A 9 10.12 -3.01 3.37
C THR A 9 10.99 -2.77 2.14
N GLY A 10 12.15 -3.43 2.09
CA GLY A 10 13.08 -3.24 0.98
C GLY A 10 13.77 -1.89 1.02
N GLY A 11 14.40 -1.54 -0.08
CA GLY A 11 15.12 -0.27 -0.27
C GLY A 11 15.57 -0.16 -1.71
N GLY A 12 16.12 0.99 -2.07
CA GLY A 12 16.47 1.26 -3.46
C GLY A 12 15.23 1.26 -4.34
N SER A 13 15.28 0.51 -5.43
CA SER A 13 14.15 0.40 -6.38
C SER A 13 13.06 -0.57 -5.95
N THR A 14 13.21 -1.25 -4.80
CA THR A 14 12.31 -2.33 -4.36
C THR A 14 11.54 -2.02 -3.08
N SER A 15 11.32 -0.74 -2.77
CA SER A 15 10.57 -0.33 -1.57
C SER A 15 9.08 -0.63 -1.70
N ASP A 16 8.47 -1.14 -0.63
CA ASP A 16 7.03 -1.38 -0.56
C ASP A 16 6.51 -1.14 0.88
N ILE A 17 5.19 -1.16 1.08
CA ILE A 17 4.56 -0.90 2.37
C ILE A 17 3.98 -2.18 2.93
N SER A 18 4.28 -2.48 4.20
CA SER A 18 3.74 -3.63 4.93
C SER A 18 3.03 -3.15 6.20
N ILE A 19 1.91 -3.78 6.53
CA ILE A 19 1.15 -3.54 7.75
C ILE A 19 1.09 -4.81 8.57
N ARG A 20 1.43 -4.73 9.85
CA ARG A 20 1.36 -5.81 10.84
C ARG A 20 2.04 -7.10 10.41
N GLY A 21 3.18 -6.98 9.75
CA GLY A 21 3.97 -8.14 9.34
C GLY A 21 3.45 -8.88 8.10
N MET A 22 2.39 -8.42 7.48
CA MET A 22 1.88 -8.98 6.23
C MET A 22 2.64 -8.39 5.04
N ALA A 23 2.88 -9.19 4.01
CA ALA A 23 3.51 -8.72 2.78
C ALA A 23 2.70 -7.57 2.16
N ALA A 24 3.36 -6.72 1.37
CA ALA A 24 2.74 -5.52 0.80
C ALA A 24 1.51 -5.81 -0.08
N LYS A 25 1.44 -6.98 -0.71
CA LYS A 25 0.28 -7.40 -1.50
C LYS A 25 -1.01 -7.55 -0.68
N TYR A 26 -0.91 -7.60 0.65
CA TYR A 26 -2.05 -7.68 1.57
C TYR A 26 -2.47 -6.31 2.12
N THR A 27 -1.85 -5.24 1.66
CA THR A 27 -2.23 -3.87 1.96
C THR A 27 -2.99 -3.28 0.77
N LEU A 28 -4.21 -2.80 1.01
CA LEU A 28 -5.02 -2.15 0.01
C LEU A 28 -4.79 -0.64 0.05
N ILE A 29 -4.42 -0.06 -1.08
CA ILE A 29 -4.27 1.39 -1.24
C ILE A 29 -5.50 1.93 -1.96
N LEU A 30 -6.10 2.96 -1.37
CA LEU A 30 -7.28 3.65 -1.91
C LEU A 30 -6.98 5.13 -2.09
N VAL A 31 -7.62 5.74 -3.07
CA VAL A 31 -7.71 7.19 -3.23
C VAL A 31 -9.20 7.56 -3.20
N ASN A 32 -9.61 8.31 -2.20
CA ASN A 32 -11.00 8.66 -1.95
C ASN A 32 -11.94 7.43 -1.96
N GLY A 33 -11.50 6.37 -1.29
CA GLY A 33 -12.25 5.12 -1.18
C GLY A 33 -12.19 4.22 -2.41
N LYS A 34 -11.49 4.61 -3.47
CA LYS A 34 -11.39 3.86 -4.72
C LYS A 34 -10.04 3.15 -4.84
N ARG A 35 -10.09 1.89 -5.22
CA ARG A 35 -8.93 0.99 -5.30
C ARG A 35 -7.90 1.46 -6.32
N VAL A 36 -6.62 1.42 -5.92
CA VAL A 36 -5.46 1.53 -6.80
C VAL A 36 -4.78 0.17 -6.82
N ASP A 37 -4.96 -0.59 -7.89
CA ASP A 37 -4.39 -1.93 -8.04
C ASP A 37 -3.70 -2.06 -9.39
N THR A 38 -2.38 -2.08 -9.37
CA THR A 38 -1.57 -2.13 -10.59
C THR A 38 -0.58 -3.30 -10.59
N ARG A 39 -0.70 -4.20 -9.60
CA ARG A 39 0.24 -5.32 -9.42
C ARG A 39 0.23 -6.28 -10.61
N SER A 40 -0.87 -6.39 -11.34
CA SER A 40 -1.01 -7.27 -12.50
C SER A 40 -0.12 -6.89 -13.69
N THR A 41 0.33 -5.64 -13.79
CA THR A 41 1.24 -5.19 -14.84
C THR A 41 2.72 -5.32 -14.46
N ARG A 42 2.96 -5.89 -13.30
CA ARG A 42 4.29 -6.05 -12.72
C ARG A 42 4.62 -7.53 -12.60
N PRO A 43 5.40 -8.11 -13.52
CA PRO A 43 5.87 -9.48 -13.36
C PRO A 43 6.87 -9.57 -12.20
N ASN A 44 7.12 -10.78 -11.71
CA ASN A 44 7.98 -11.03 -10.55
C ASN A 44 9.39 -10.41 -10.64
N SER A 45 9.89 -10.20 -11.85
CA SER A 45 11.21 -9.64 -12.08
C SER A 45 11.30 -8.12 -12.06
N ASP A 46 10.16 -7.40 -11.99
CA ASP A 46 10.13 -5.92 -12.10
C ASP A 46 10.11 -5.37 -10.70
N GLY A 47 10.50 -5.49 -9.75
CA GLY A 47 10.55 -4.84 -8.45
C GLY A 47 9.20 -4.34 -7.92
N SER A 48 9.19 -3.94 -6.68
CA SER A 48 8.03 -3.44 -5.97
C SER A 48 7.97 -1.90 -5.96
N GLY A 49 6.93 -1.33 -5.37
CA GLY A 49 6.84 0.10 -5.09
C GLY A 49 6.21 0.97 -6.18
N ILE A 50 5.66 0.38 -7.23
CA ILE A 50 5.01 1.12 -8.31
C ILE A 50 3.74 1.82 -7.82
N GLU A 51 2.98 1.16 -6.97
CA GLU A 51 1.72 1.65 -6.45
C GLU A 51 1.87 2.97 -5.69
N GLN A 52 3.01 3.19 -5.05
CA GLN A 52 3.31 4.43 -4.34
C GLN A 52 3.46 5.63 -5.29
N GLY A 53 3.87 5.40 -6.52
CA GLY A 53 3.97 6.43 -7.56
C GLY A 53 2.64 6.89 -8.14
N TRP A 54 1.54 6.20 -7.83
CA TRP A 54 0.21 6.56 -8.28
C TRP A 54 -0.56 7.44 -7.29
N LEU A 55 0.08 7.88 -6.23
CA LEU A 55 -0.57 8.70 -5.21
C LEU A 55 -0.75 10.14 -5.69
N PRO A 56 -1.82 10.83 -5.26
CA PRO A 56 -1.96 12.25 -5.50
C PRO A 56 -0.78 13.05 -4.93
N PRO A 57 -0.46 14.21 -5.50
CA PRO A 57 0.59 15.07 -4.96
C PRO A 57 0.24 15.60 -3.58
N LEU A 58 1.24 15.89 -2.75
CA LEU A 58 1.05 16.39 -1.39
C LEU A 58 0.15 17.62 -1.33
N ALA A 59 0.26 18.53 -2.29
CA ALA A 59 -0.57 19.74 -2.35
C ALA A 59 -2.07 19.43 -2.47
N ALA A 60 -2.44 18.27 -3.03
CA ALA A 60 -3.83 17.86 -3.22
C ALA A 60 -4.38 17.00 -2.07
N ILE A 61 -3.54 16.56 -1.14
CA ILE A 61 -3.95 15.66 -0.06
C ILE A 61 -4.48 16.46 1.13
N ASP A 62 -5.69 16.09 1.59
CA ASP A 62 -6.23 16.57 2.86
C ASP A 62 -5.65 15.75 4.02
N ARG A 63 -5.80 14.44 3.97
CA ARG A 63 -5.29 13.52 5.00
C ARG A 63 -5.10 12.12 4.46
N ILE A 64 -4.35 11.33 5.22
CA ILE A 64 -4.15 9.91 4.96
C ILE A 64 -4.72 9.14 6.15
N GLU A 65 -5.63 8.23 5.87
CA GLU A 65 -6.23 7.35 6.87
C GLU A 65 -5.62 5.95 6.75
N VAL A 66 -5.16 5.40 7.87
CA VAL A 66 -4.59 4.06 7.93
C VAL A 66 -5.44 3.20 8.86
N VAL A 67 -5.96 2.10 8.34
CA VAL A 67 -6.62 1.06 9.13
C VAL A 67 -5.69 -0.13 9.20
N ARG A 68 -5.33 -0.52 10.40
CA ARG A 68 -4.47 -1.68 10.66
C ARG A 68 -5.34 -2.88 10.98
N GLY A 69 -5.01 -4.02 10.40
CA GLY A 69 -5.82 -5.23 10.50
C GLY A 69 -6.81 -5.38 9.35
N PRO A 70 -7.44 -6.57 9.24
CA PRO A 70 -8.29 -6.89 8.10
C PRO A 70 -9.52 -6.00 7.98
N MET A 71 -9.79 -5.53 6.78
CA MET A 71 -10.98 -4.76 6.41
C MET A 71 -11.68 -5.33 5.15
N SER A 72 -11.47 -6.61 4.87
CA SER A 72 -12.09 -7.27 3.71
C SER A 72 -13.61 -7.33 3.77
N SER A 73 -14.22 -7.21 4.96
CA SER A 73 -15.68 -7.15 5.11
C SER A 73 -16.30 -5.90 4.47
N LEU A 74 -15.56 -4.82 4.31
CA LEU A 74 -16.00 -3.60 3.61
C LEU A 74 -15.35 -3.44 2.24
N TYR A 75 -14.05 -3.69 2.13
CA TYR A 75 -13.29 -3.39 0.94
C TYR A 75 -12.99 -4.59 0.04
N GLY A 76 -13.27 -5.81 0.51
CA GLY A 76 -13.05 -7.02 -0.27
C GLY A 76 -11.60 -7.49 -0.29
N SER A 77 -11.19 -8.04 -1.42
CA SER A 77 -9.86 -8.63 -1.60
C SER A 77 -8.73 -7.64 -1.31
N ASP A 78 -7.60 -8.15 -0.83
CA ASP A 78 -6.33 -7.45 -0.59
C ASP A 78 -6.26 -6.62 0.69
N ALA A 79 -7.36 -6.46 1.42
CA ALA A 79 -7.39 -5.71 2.68
C ALA A 79 -7.16 -6.61 3.91
N MET A 80 -6.23 -7.57 3.82
CA MET A 80 -5.92 -8.51 4.92
C MET A 80 -5.02 -7.92 5.99
N GLY A 81 -4.01 -7.15 5.62
CA GLY A 81 -3.12 -6.47 6.56
C GLY A 81 -3.64 -5.13 7.00
N GLY A 82 -4.34 -4.45 6.13
CA GLY A 82 -4.92 -3.16 6.38
C GLY A 82 -5.22 -2.37 5.12
N VAL A 83 -5.62 -1.13 5.33
CA VAL A 83 -6.01 -0.19 4.26
C VAL A 83 -5.30 1.14 4.49
N ILE A 84 -4.77 1.70 3.41
CA ILE A 84 -4.27 3.08 3.36
C ILE A 84 -5.19 3.84 2.42
N ASN A 85 -5.95 4.80 2.93
CA ASN A 85 -6.88 5.61 2.15
C ASN A 85 -6.37 7.05 2.09
N ILE A 86 -6.07 7.51 0.89
CA ILE A 86 -5.62 8.88 0.61
C ILE A 86 -6.87 9.72 0.35
N ILE A 87 -7.14 10.70 1.20
CA ILE A 87 -8.26 11.61 1.05
C ILE A 87 -7.76 12.92 0.46
N THR A 88 -8.29 13.29 -0.71
CA THR A 88 -7.94 14.54 -1.35
C THR A 88 -8.79 15.69 -0.85
N ARG A 89 -8.30 16.92 -1.03
CA ARG A 89 -9.02 18.14 -0.67
C ARG A 89 -10.30 18.26 -1.48
N LYS A 90 -11.36 18.76 -0.85
CA LYS A 90 -12.64 19.03 -1.51
C LYS A 90 -12.55 20.34 -2.30
N VAL A 91 -13.39 20.46 -3.32
CA VAL A 91 -13.51 21.70 -4.09
C VAL A 91 -13.89 22.86 -3.17
N GLY A 92 -13.15 23.95 -3.24
CA GLY A 92 -13.42 25.16 -2.47
C GLY A 92 -14.56 25.99 -3.03
N LYS A 93 -15.17 26.81 -2.17
CA LYS A 93 -16.21 27.78 -2.56
C LYS A 93 -15.61 28.97 -3.30
N GLU A 94 -14.34 29.25 -3.11
CA GLU A 94 -13.56 30.27 -3.78
C GLU A 94 -12.31 29.62 -4.39
N TRP A 95 -11.75 30.23 -5.43
CA TRP A 95 -10.51 29.74 -6.01
C TRP A 95 -9.36 29.88 -5.02
N HIS A 96 -8.70 28.76 -4.78
CA HIS A 96 -7.49 28.68 -3.98
C HIS A 96 -6.60 27.56 -4.50
N GLY A 97 -5.35 27.60 -4.13
CA GLY A 97 -4.42 26.57 -4.55
C GLY A 97 -3.09 26.64 -3.82
N THR A 98 -2.26 25.68 -4.14
CA THR A 98 -0.92 25.52 -3.57
C THR A 98 0.02 25.08 -4.68
N VAL A 99 1.18 25.72 -4.78
CA VAL A 99 2.30 25.27 -5.60
C VAL A 99 3.47 25.00 -4.68
N ARG A 100 4.08 23.84 -4.79
CA ARG A 100 5.21 23.42 -3.98
C ARG A 100 6.35 22.94 -4.87
N ALA A 101 7.58 23.36 -4.54
CA ALA A 101 8.80 22.84 -5.16
C ALA A 101 9.80 22.50 -4.07
N ASP A 102 10.46 21.35 -4.19
CA ASP A 102 11.50 20.94 -3.28
C ASP A 102 12.62 20.18 -3.98
N ALA A 103 13.79 20.19 -3.36
CA ALA A 103 14.97 19.47 -3.80
C ALA A 103 15.58 18.72 -2.62
N THR A 104 15.97 17.48 -2.86
CA THR A 104 16.74 16.68 -1.91
C THR A 104 18.12 16.45 -2.50
N LEU A 105 19.14 16.99 -1.84
CA LEU A 105 20.53 16.94 -2.27
C LEU A 105 21.29 15.93 -1.41
N GLN A 106 21.85 14.92 -2.05
CA GLN A 106 22.61 13.87 -1.38
C GLN A 106 24.01 14.36 -1.02
N GLU A 107 24.46 14.07 0.20
CA GLU A 107 25.85 14.33 0.58
C GLU A 107 26.79 13.36 -0.15
N ASP A 108 26.41 12.09 -0.27
CA ASP A 108 27.15 11.10 -1.04
C ASP A 108 26.93 11.32 -2.54
N SER A 109 28.00 11.57 -3.28
CA SER A 109 27.95 11.78 -4.73
C SER A 109 27.50 10.54 -5.51
N LYS A 110 27.49 9.36 -4.88
CA LYS A 110 27.00 8.12 -5.47
C LYS A 110 25.47 7.99 -5.42
N SER A 111 24.81 8.78 -4.58
CA SER A 111 23.36 8.78 -4.45
C SER A 111 22.74 9.85 -5.32
N GLY A 112 21.60 9.55 -5.94
CA GLY A 112 20.91 10.46 -6.85
C GLY A 112 20.13 11.55 -6.12
N ASP A 113 20.22 12.78 -6.61
CA ASP A 113 19.43 13.90 -6.13
C ASP A 113 17.98 13.80 -6.60
N ILE A 114 17.05 14.39 -5.84
CA ILE A 114 15.63 14.37 -6.10
C ILE A 114 15.11 15.79 -6.25
N PHE A 115 14.38 16.05 -7.34
CA PHE A 115 13.68 17.32 -7.57
C PHE A 115 12.20 17.05 -7.78
N GLN A 116 11.35 17.83 -7.14
CA GLN A 116 9.92 17.62 -7.18
C GLN A 116 9.17 18.93 -7.19
N THR A 117 8.18 19.04 -8.06
CA THR A 117 7.24 20.15 -8.10
C THR A 117 5.83 19.59 -8.16
N ASN A 118 4.93 20.12 -7.34
CA ASN A 118 3.54 19.74 -7.40
C ASN A 118 2.63 20.95 -7.17
N ALA A 119 1.42 20.84 -7.64
CA ALA A 119 0.45 21.92 -7.59
C ALA A 119 -0.96 21.38 -7.42
N TYR A 120 -1.79 22.17 -6.79
CA TYR A 120 -3.22 21.95 -6.62
C TYR A 120 -3.95 23.28 -6.73
N ALA A 121 -5.08 23.29 -7.44
CA ALA A 121 -5.97 24.42 -7.46
C ALA A 121 -7.42 23.94 -7.51
N SER A 122 -8.32 24.64 -6.85
CA SER A 122 -9.75 24.35 -6.93
C SER A 122 -10.59 25.60 -6.75
N GLY A 123 -11.78 25.56 -7.31
CA GLY A 123 -12.74 26.64 -7.18
C GLY A 123 -13.98 26.43 -8.03
N PRO A 124 -14.94 27.38 -7.97
CA PRO A 124 -16.16 27.27 -8.75
C PRO A 124 -15.93 27.65 -10.21
N LEU A 125 -16.52 26.88 -11.13
CA LEU A 125 -16.74 27.29 -12.53
C LEU A 125 -18.09 28.01 -12.67
N ILE A 126 -19.08 27.48 -11.95
CA ILE A 126 -20.42 28.10 -11.80
C ILE A 126 -20.72 28.06 -10.31
N ASP A 127 -20.91 29.23 -9.70
CA ASP A 127 -21.13 29.32 -8.26
C ASP A 127 -22.32 28.48 -7.81
N GLY A 128 -22.11 27.66 -6.79
CA GLY A 128 -23.13 26.82 -6.22
C GLY A 128 -23.56 25.60 -7.06
N LEU A 129 -23.04 25.45 -8.28
CA LEU A 129 -23.45 24.36 -9.17
C LEU A 129 -22.29 23.47 -9.63
N LEU A 130 -21.23 24.05 -10.16
CA LEU A 130 -20.12 23.31 -10.77
C LEU A 130 -18.79 23.82 -10.27
N GLY A 131 -18.03 22.93 -9.65
CA GLY A 131 -16.67 23.18 -9.22
C GLY A 131 -15.66 22.37 -10.01
N LEU A 132 -14.41 22.81 -9.96
CA LEU A 132 -13.27 22.12 -10.57
C LEU A 132 -12.12 22.07 -9.57
N LYS A 133 -11.48 20.91 -9.46
CA LYS A 133 -10.16 20.79 -8.83
C LYS A 133 -9.19 20.12 -9.79
N VAL A 134 -7.98 20.63 -9.82
CA VAL A 134 -6.89 20.11 -10.65
C VAL A 134 -5.64 19.91 -9.80
N SER A 135 -4.85 18.91 -10.13
CA SER A 135 -3.55 18.70 -9.49
C SER A 135 -2.55 18.14 -10.48
N GLY A 136 -1.28 18.34 -10.18
CA GLY A 136 -0.19 17.82 -11.00
C GLY A 136 1.08 17.61 -10.21
N LEU A 137 1.92 16.71 -10.69
CA LEU A 137 3.21 16.36 -10.10
C LEU A 137 4.24 16.15 -11.20
N LEU A 138 5.42 16.73 -11.00
CA LEU A 138 6.62 16.40 -11.73
C LEU A 138 7.71 16.03 -10.73
N SER A 139 8.27 14.84 -10.84
CA SER A 139 9.32 14.35 -9.94
C SER A 139 10.43 13.67 -10.74
N HIS A 140 11.64 13.90 -10.33
CA HIS A 140 12.82 13.30 -10.94
C HIS A 140 13.84 12.92 -9.86
N ARG A 141 14.28 11.67 -9.88
CA ARG A 141 15.44 11.20 -9.13
C ARG A 141 16.49 10.68 -10.11
N SER A 142 17.74 11.13 -9.97
CA SER A 142 18.87 10.58 -10.73
C SER A 142 19.21 9.17 -10.24
N GLU A 143 19.68 8.32 -11.14
CA GLU A 143 20.11 6.97 -10.78
C GLU A 143 21.33 7.00 -9.87
N ASP A 144 21.31 6.19 -8.81
CA ASP A 144 22.46 5.97 -7.96
C ASP A 144 23.63 5.34 -8.74
N LYS A 145 24.83 5.53 -8.24
CA LYS A 145 26.04 4.81 -8.66
C LYS A 145 26.40 3.73 -7.63
N ILE A 146 25.40 3.02 -7.17
CA ILE A 146 25.48 1.99 -6.14
C ILE A 146 24.73 0.77 -6.66
N ILE A 147 25.36 -0.39 -6.68
CA ILE A 147 24.72 -1.63 -7.09
C ILE A 147 23.54 -1.93 -6.15
N ASP A 148 22.39 -2.25 -6.71
CA ASP A 148 21.10 -2.42 -6.03
C ASP A 148 20.57 -1.16 -5.32
N GLY A 149 21.13 0.00 -5.63
CA GLY A 149 20.64 1.29 -5.19
C GLY A 149 19.37 1.73 -5.94
N TYR A 150 19.00 2.99 -5.75
CA TYR A 150 17.82 3.57 -6.37
C TYR A 150 18.05 3.78 -7.87
N ASN A 151 17.15 3.25 -8.69
CA ASN A 151 17.16 3.50 -10.12
C ASN A 151 16.77 4.96 -10.44
N GLN A 152 16.97 5.37 -11.68
CA GLN A 152 16.44 6.64 -12.16
C GLN A 152 14.91 6.54 -12.15
N GLN A 153 14.26 7.54 -11.58
CA GLN A 153 12.80 7.61 -11.49
C GLN A 153 12.32 8.96 -11.99
N ARG A 154 11.38 8.92 -12.91
CA ARG A 154 10.69 10.11 -13.39
C ARG A 154 9.20 9.88 -13.30
N MET A 155 8.50 10.78 -12.62
CA MET A 155 7.05 10.70 -12.44
C MET A 155 6.39 11.98 -12.93
N ARG A 156 5.31 11.82 -13.67
CA ARG A 156 4.49 12.91 -14.18
C ARG A 156 3.05 12.50 -14.02
N ASN A 157 2.24 13.33 -13.37
CA ASN A 157 0.82 13.07 -13.30
C ASN A 157 0.01 14.35 -13.37
N GLY A 158 -1.23 14.20 -13.78
CA GLY A 158 -2.22 15.24 -13.78
C GLY A 158 -3.60 14.65 -13.49
N THR A 159 -4.37 15.33 -12.65
CA THR A 159 -5.74 14.93 -12.30
C THR A 159 -6.69 16.12 -12.42
N ALA A 160 -7.94 15.84 -12.75
CA ALA A 160 -9.01 16.81 -12.73
C ALA A 160 -10.29 16.16 -12.19
N THR A 161 -11.03 16.90 -11.37
CA THR A 161 -12.33 16.49 -10.87
C THR A 161 -13.32 17.62 -11.06
N PHE A 162 -14.44 17.34 -11.76
CA PHE A 162 -15.59 18.24 -11.84
C PHE A 162 -16.61 17.80 -10.80
N THR A 163 -17.03 18.72 -9.94
CA THR A 163 -18.03 18.47 -8.91
C THR A 163 -19.31 19.23 -9.26
N LEU A 164 -20.38 18.49 -9.52
CA LEU A 164 -21.69 19.02 -9.85
C LEU A 164 -22.61 18.85 -8.65
N THR A 165 -23.19 19.96 -8.17
CA THR A 165 -24.12 20.00 -7.03
C THR A 165 -25.45 20.60 -7.49
N PRO A 166 -26.32 19.79 -8.18
CA PRO A 166 -27.57 20.32 -8.71
C PRO A 166 -28.57 20.75 -7.61
N ASP A 167 -28.47 20.16 -6.43
CA ASP A 167 -29.26 20.48 -5.25
C ASP A 167 -28.47 20.12 -3.97
N ASP A 168 -29.07 20.36 -2.81
CA ASP A 168 -28.42 20.08 -1.52
C ASP A 168 -28.31 18.57 -1.19
N ASN A 169 -29.03 17.73 -1.91
CA ASN A 169 -29.10 16.28 -1.66
C ASN A 169 -28.23 15.47 -2.60
N ASN A 170 -27.79 16.02 -3.71
CA ASN A 170 -27.05 15.29 -4.73
C ASN A 170 -25.75 15.99 -5.11
N GLU A 171 -24.69 15.20 -5.16
CA GLU A 171 -23.37 15.63 -5.61
C GLU A 171 -22.81 14.57 -6.55
N PHE A 172 -22.28 15.01 -7.70
CA PHE A 172 -21.63 14.16 -8.68
C PHE A 172 -20.19 14.61 -8.88
N ASP A 173 -19.26 13.67 -8.76
CA ASP A 173 -17.85 13.89 -9.09
C ASP A 173 -17.49 13.13 -10.36
N PHE A 174 -16.84 13.83 -11.29
CA PHE A 174 -16.31 13.27 -12.53
C PHE A 174 -14.79 13.38 -12.47
N ASP A 175 -14.13 12.26 -12.28
CA ASP A 175 -12.67 12.18 -12.11
C ASP A 175 -11.99 11.69 -13.37
N ILE A 176 -10.90 12.33 -13.73
CA ILE A 176 -9.96 11.87 -14.75
C ILE A 176 -8.54 12.06 -14.23
N GLY A 177 -7.71 11.05 -14.39
CA GLY A 177 -6.31 11.09 -13.98
C GLY A 177 -5.41 10.39 -14.99
N HIS A 178 -4.23 10.95 -15.20
CA HIS A 178 -3.19 10.37 -16.03
C HIS A 178 -1.86 10.41 -15.29
N TYR A 179 -1.20 9.24 -15.20
CA TYR A 179 0.02 9.03 -14.42
C TYR A 179 1.03 8.30 -15.27
N VAL A 180 2.27 8.77 -15.27
CA VAL A 180 3.38 8.12 -15.97
C VAL A 180 4.57 7.97 -15.03
N GLN A 181 5.16 6.78 -14.98
CA GLN A 181 6.40 6.50 -14.26
C GLN A 181 7.41 5.89 -15.21
N ASP A 182 8.58 6.48 -15.30
CA ASP A 182 9.73 5.90 -15.99
C ASP A 182 10.77 5.47 -14.94
N ARG A 183 11.29 4.25 -15.07
CA ARG A 183 12.31 3.67 -14.19
C ARG A 183 13.43 3.08 -15.01
N ASN A 184 14.65 3.56 -14.78
CA ASN A 184 15.83 3.13 -15.53
C ASN A 184 16.93 2.64 -14.60
N SER A 185 17.50 1.48 -14.93
CA SER A 185 18.68 0.94 -14.26
C SER A 185 19.75 0.63 -15.31
N THR A 186 20.99 1.02 -15.03
CA THR A 186 22.11 0.98 -15.97
C THR A 186 23.21 0.06 -15.45
N PRO A 187 23.81 -0.82 -16.28
CA PRO A 187 24.99 -1.58 -15.91
C PRO A 187 26.16 -0.68 -15.50
N GLY A 188 26.80 -1.04 -14.39
CA GLY A 188 27.87 -0.24 -13.79
C GLY A 188 27.40 0.87 -12.88
N ARG A 189 26.10 1.07 -12.75
CA ARG A 189 25.50 1.99 -11.78
C ARG A 189 24.67 1.19 -10.76
N THR A 190 23.38 0.98 -10.99
CA THR A 190 22.56 0.15 -10.11
C THR A 190 22.53 -1.33 -10.48
N LEU A 191 22.93 -1.67 -11.69
CA LEU A 191 23.09 -3.03 -12.16
C LEU A 191 24.57 -3.40 -12.25
N ALA A 192 24.87 -4.69 -12.09
CA ALA A 192 26.22 -5.21 -12.32
C ALA A 192 26.68 -4.94 -13.76
N LEU A 193 28.01 -4.84 -13.97
CA LEU A 193 28.58 -4.54 -15.29
C LEU A 193 28.16 -5.51 -16.40
N ASN A 194 27.95 -6.77 -16.06
CA ASN A 194 27.48 -7.81 -16.96
C ASN A 194 25.96 -7.86 -17.13
N GLY A 195 25.22 -6.96 -16.49
CA GLY A 195 23.77 -6.84 -16.60
C GLY A 195 23.34 -6.22 -17.92
N THR A 196 22.04 -6.16 -18.11
CA THR A 196 21.40 -5.51 -19.25
C THR A 196 20.62 -4.29 -18.78
N ASN A 197 20.69 -3.18 -19.50
CA ASN A 197 19.88 -2.00 -19.23
C ASN A 197 18.42 -2.40 -18.97
N SER A 198 17.85 -1.86 -17.92
CA SER A 198 16.42 -1.98 -17.63
C SER A 198 15.79 -0.60 -17.77
N ASP A 199 14.86 -0.50 -18.70
CA ASP A 199 14.10 0.71 -18.97
C ASP A 199 12.62 0.34 -18.97
N THR A 200 11.92 0.72 -17.91
CA THR A 200 10.53 0.34 -17.70
C THR A 200 9.67 1.57 -17.55
N GLN A 201 8.63 1.64 -18.39
CA GLN A 201 7.62 2.67 -18.29
C GLN A 201 6.30 2.05 -17.84
N TYR A 202 5.66 2.73 -16.90
CA TYR A 202 4.29 2.42 -16.49
C TYR A 202 3.44 3.65 -16.71
N ASP A 203 2.25 3.47 -17.26
CA ASP A 203 1.26 4.53 -17.32
C ASP A 203 -0.10 4.04 -16.80
N ARG A 204 -0.84 4.95 -16.21
CA ARG A 204 -2.15 4.68 -15.62
C ARG A 204 -3.12 5.78 -16.00
N ASN A 205 -4.31 5.37 -16.47
CA ASN A 205 -5.44 6.25 -16.70
C ASN A 205 -6.58 5.85 -15.77
N ASN A 206 -7.10 6.79 -15.01
CA ASN A 206 -8.21 6.57 -14.10
C ASN A 206 -9.39 7.43 -14.49
N TYR A 207 -10.56 6.81 -14.56
CA TYR A 207 -11.84 7.45 -14.86
C TYR A 207 -12.86 7.01 -13.81
N ALA A 208 -13.57 7.95 -13.21
CA ALA A 208 -14.59 7.62 -12.24
C ALA A 208 -15.74 8.62 -12.28
N VAL A 209 -16.94 8.13 -12.03
CA VAL A 209 -18.12 8.93 -11.76
C VAL A 209 -18.66 8.51 -10.42
N THR A 210 -18.79 9.46 -9.49
CA THR A 210 -19.25 9.21 -8.13
C THR A 210 -20.51 10.04 -7.87
N HIS A 211 -21.54 9.39 -7.33
CA HIS A 211 -22.72 10.06 -6.81
C HIS A 211 -22.72 9.97 -5.29
N ASN A 212 -22.83 11.10 -4.61
CA ASN A 212 -23.08 11.20 -3.18
C ASN A 212 -24.49 11.75 -2.97
N GLY A 213 -25.31 11.01 -2.24
CA GLY A 213 -26.65 11.41 -1.85
C GLY A 213 -26.71 11.71 -0.36
N TYR A 214 -27.36 12.82 -0.01
CA TYR A 214 -27.55 13.26 1.37
C TYR A 214 -29.04 13.38 1.64
N TYR A 215 -29.57 12.43 2.39
CA TYR A 215 -31.01 12.29 2.62
C TYR A 215 -31.32 12.25 4.11
N ASP A 216 -32.58 12.44 4.48
CA ASP A 216 -33.00 12.42 5.87
C ASP A 216 -32.76 11.06 6.54
N PHE A 217 -32.88 9.96 5.79
CA PHE A 217 -32.63 8.61 6.32
C PHE A 217 -31.15 8.27 6.42
N GLY A 218 -30.28 9.00 5.76
CA GLY A 218 -28.84 8.73 5.72
C GLY A 218 -28.19 9.14 4.42
N ASN A 219 -27.00 8.63 4.18
CA ASN A 219 -26.16 8.99 3.05
C ASN A 219 -25.93 7.78 2.13
N SER A 220 -25.81 8.05 0.84
CA SER A 220 -25.51 7.06 -0.18
C SER A 220 -24.28 7.49 -0.97
N THR A 221 -23.41 6.53 -1.28
CA THR A 221 -22.28 6.75 -2.19
C THR A 221 -22.25 5.61 -3.21
N SER A 222 -22.28 6.00 -4.48
CA SER A 222 -22.21 5.05 -5.60
C SER A 222 -21.21 5.54 -6.60
N TYR A 223 -20.37 4.62 -7.13
CA TYR A 223 -19.44 5.01 -8.17
C TYR A 223 -19.24 3.91 -9.21
N ILE A 224 -18.83 4.35 -10.40
CA ILE A 224 -18.32 3.53 -11.47
C ILE A 224 -16.88 3.99 -11.71
N GLN A 225 -15.95 3.06 -11.72
CA GLN A 225 -14.53 3.32 -11.96
C GLN A 225 -14.00 2.44 -13.07
N ARG A 226 -13.20 3.03 -13.96
CA ARG A 226 -12.36 2.28 -14.88
C ARG A 226 -10.92 2.72 -14.66
N ASP A 227 -10.07 1.76 -14.31
CA ASP A 227 -8.65 1.98 -14.03
C ASP A 227 -7.82 1.16 -15.01
N GLU A 228 -7.07 1.83 -15.88
CA GLU A 228 -6.22 1.20 -16.89
C GLU A 228 -4.76 1.43 -16.53
N THR A 229 -4.01 0.36 -16.38
CA THR A 229 -2.56 0.42 -16.15
C THR A 229 -1.85 -0.33 -17.26
N ARG A 230 -0.80 0.28 -17.81
CA ARG A 230 -0.01 -0.30 -18.88
C ARG A 230 1.45 -0.42 -18.47
N ASN A 231 2.07 -1.48 -18.96
CA ASN A 231 3.51 -1.66 -18.98
C ASN A 231 3.92 -1.91 -20.44
N PRO A 232 4.16 -0.84 -21.23
CA PRO A 232 4.46 -0.99 -22.64
C PRO A 232 5.73 -1.79 -22.92
N SER A 233 6.74 -1.70 -22.07
CA SER A 233 8.00 -2.42 -22.21
C SER A 233 7.81 -3.93 -22.26
N ARG A 234 6.78 -4.44 -21.57
CA ARG A 234 6.44 -5.86 -21.52
C ARG A 234 5.13 -6.19 -22.21
N GLN A 235 4.54 -5.24 -22.91
CA GLN A 235 3.28 -5.40 -23.64
C GLN A 235 2.16 -5.95 -22.75
N MET A 236 1.99 -5.35 -21.57
CA MET A 236 0.96 -5.68 -20.59
C MET A 236 0.00 -4.51 -20.40
N LYS A 237 -1.27 -4.84 -20.20
CA LYS A 237 -2.33 -3.88 -19.86
C LYS A 237 -3.31 -4.53 -18.88
N SER A 238 -3.57 -3.87 -17.78
CA SER A 238 -4.57 -4.28 -16.79
C SER A 238 -5.71 -3.26 -16.78
N VAL A 239 -6.95 -3.74 -16.83
CA VAL A 239 -8.15 -2.92 -16.73
C VAL A 239 -8.98 -3.43 -15.57
N ASP A 240 -9.32 -2.55 -14.64
CA ASP A 240 -10.18 -2.84 -13.50
C ASP A 240 -11.43 -1.98 -13.59
N ASN A 241 -12.58 -2.62 -13.81
CA ASN A 241 -13.88 -1.97 -13.90
C ASN A 241 -14.66 -2.30 -12.64
N ILE A 242 -15.05 -1.27 -11.89
CA ILE A 242 -15.72 -1.44 -10.60
C ILE A 242 -16.98 -0.59 -10.59
N PHE A 243 -18.10 -1.20 -10.22
CA PHE A 243 -19.29 -0.52 -9.74
C PHE A 243 -19.45 -0.84 -8.27
N ASN A 244 -19.57 0.20 -7.42
CA ASN A 244 -19.80 0.04 -6.00
C ASN A 244 -20.89 0.99 -5.54
N THR A 245 -21.78 0.49 -4.70
CA THR A 245 -22.82 1.30 -4.07
C THR A 245 -22.94 0.94 -2.61
N GLN A 246 -23.11 1.94 -1.75
CA GLN A 246 -23.40 1.73 -0.35
C GLN A 246 -24.28 2.85 0.19
N THR A 247 -25.17 2.50 1.10
CA THR A 247 -26.04 3.44 1.78
C THR A 247 -25.92 3.25 3.28
N SER A 248 -25.75 4.34 3.99
CA SER A 248 -25.72 4.40 5.45
C SER A 248 -27.08 4.91 5.95
N PHE A 249 -27.74 4.09 6.76
CA PHE A 249 -29.03 4.42 7.38
C PHE A 249 -28.82 4.79 8.85
N LEU A 250 -29.33 5.93 9.25
CA LEU A 250 -29.33 6.37 10.65
C LEU A 250 -30.65 5.93 11.30
N LEU A 251 -30.59 4.90 12.13
CA LEU A 251 -31.75 4.25 12.75
C LEU A 251 -31.59 4.27 14.28
N ASP A 252 -32.12 5.29 14.98
CA ASP A 252 -32.02 5.43 16.44
C ASP A 252 -30.60 5.12 16.97
N ASN A 253 -30.43 3.93 17.56
CA ASN A 253 -29.15 3.49 18.13
C ASN A 253 -28.28 2.71 17.13
N HIS A 254 -28.70 2.62 15.87
CA HIS A 254 -28.02 1.86 14.85
C HIS A 254 -27.56 2.76 13.70
N THR A 255 -26.36 2.49 13.20
CA THR A 255 -25.90 3.00 11.91
C THR A 255 -25.72 1.78 11.01
N LEU A 256 -26.65 1.56 10.10
CA LEU A 256 -26.67 0.40 9.20
C LEU A 256 -26.11 0.79 7.83
N ILE A 257 -25.09 0.11 7.39
CA ILE A 257 -24.53 0.24 6.05
C ILE A 257 -24.91 -1.01 5.25
N LEU A 258 -25.56 -0.79 4.10
CA LEU A 258 -25.83 -1.84 3.12
C LEU A 258 -25.12 -1.49 1.83
N GLY A 259 -24.52 -2.46 1.19
CA GLY A 259 -23.78 -2.20 -0.04
C GLY A 259 -23.68 -3.39 -0.97
N GLY A 260 -23.25 -3.09 -2.17
CA GLY A 260 -22.99 -4.06 -3.22
C GLY A 260 -21.86 -3.58 -4.12
N GLN A 261 -21.19 -4.54 -4.75
CA GLN A 261 -20.08 -4.29 -5.65
C GLN A 261 -20.14 -5.28 -6.82
N TYR A 262 -19.83 -4.78 -8.00
CA TYR A 262 -19.51 -5.60 -9.16
C TYR A 262 -18.14 -5.21 -9.68
N ARG A 263 -17.31 -6.20 -10.00
CA ARG A 263 -15.96 -6.01 -10.50
C ARG A 263 -15.72 -6.87 -11.71
N TYR A 264 -15.18 -6.27 -12.77
CA TYR A 264 -14.75 -6.98 -13.97
C TYR A 264 -13.29 -6.64 -14.25
N GLU A 265 -12.42 -7.63 -14.15
CA GLU A 265 -10.98 -7.52 -14.34
C GLU A 265 -10.59 -8.04 -15.71
N GLU A 266 -9.73 -7.30 -16.41
CA GLU A 266 -9.16 -7.69 -17.69
C GLU A 266 -7.64 -7.55 -17.62
N LEU A 267 -6.93 -8.57 -18.06
CA LEU A 267 -5.47 -8.55 -18.18
C LEU A 267 -5.08 -8.94 -19.59
N TYR A 268 -4.41 -8.05 -20.29
CA TYR A 268 -3.78 -8.29 -21.57
C TYR A 268 -2.29 -8.46 -21.35
N ASP A 269 -1.76 -9.63 -21.67
CA ASP A 269 -0.35 -9.94 -21.46
C ASP A 269 0.14 -10.84 -22.57
N LYS A 270 1.05 -10.31 -23.40
CA LYS A 270 1.68 -11.08 -24.50
C LYS A 270 2.81 -11.97 -24.01
N GLY A 271 3.11 -11.95 -22.72
CA GLY A 271 4.20 -12.68 -22.08
C GLY A 271 3.85 -14.06 -21.56
N ASN A 272 2.77 -14.69 -22.02
CA ASN A 272 2.53 -16.10 -21.71
C ASN A 272 3.65 -16.95 -22.32
N GLN A 273 4.43 -17.56 -21.46
CA GLN A 273 5.63 -18.31 -21.84
C GLN A 273 5.39 -19.82 -21.88
N LEU A 274 4.14 -20.25 -21.79
CA LEU A 274 3.78 -21.65 -21.98
C LEU A 274 3.65 -21.93 -23.47
N PRO A 275 4.55 -22.71 -24.10
CA PRO A 275 4.56 -22.91 -25.56
C PRO A 275 3.26 -23.50 -26.11
N SER A 276 2.61 -24.38 -25.37
CA SER A 276 1.35 -25.02 -25.78
C SER A 276 0.13 -24.10 -25.70
N ALA A 277 0.25 -22.94 -25.07
CA ALA A 277 -0.84 -21.98 -24.89
C ALA A 277 -0.40 -20.53 -25.15
N SER A 278 0.60 -20.34 -26.00
CA SER A 278 1.18 -19.01 -26.29
C SER A 278 0.19 -18.03 -26.93
N ASP A 279 -0.92 -18.52 -27.47
CA ASP A 279 -2.00 -17.68 -28.01
C ASP A 279 -2.88 -17.06 -26.94
N LEU A 280 -2.86 -17.58 -25.72
CA LEU A 280 -3.62 -17.02 -24.60
C LEU A 280 -2.94 -15.76 -24.09
N LYS A 281 -3.52 -14.61 -24.40
CA LYS A 281 -2.96 -13.27 -24.10
C LYS A 281 -3.93 -12.36 -23.38
N LYS A 282 -5.17 -12.82 -23.15
CA LYS A 282 -6.21 -12.09 -22.46
C LYS A 282 -6.84 -12.96 -21.39
N LEU A 283 -6.82 -12.48 -20.15
CA LEU A 283 -7.45 -13.10 -19.00
C LEU A 283 -8.53 -12.16 -18.47
N THR A 284 -9.68 -12.70 -18.09
CA THR A 284 -10.77 -11.93 -17.53
C THR A 284 -11.37 -12.64 -16.31
N ARG A 285 -11.96 -11.87 -15.42
CA ARG A 285 -12.67 -12.40 -14.26
C ARG A 285 -13.74 -11.42 -13.80
N TRP A 286 -14.96 -11.91 -13.59
CA TRP A 286 -16.00 -11.16 -12.92
C TRP A 286 -16.12 -11.61 -11.46
N SER A 287 -16.52 -10.68 -10.60
CA SER A 287 -16.92 -10.96 -9.23
C SER A 287 -17.97 -9.94 -8.78
N TRP A 288 -18.81 -10.33 -7.85
CA TRP A 288 -19.75 -9.41 -7.22
C TRP A 288 -19.90 -9.74 -5.74
N ALA A 289 -20.31 -8.75 -4.98
CA ALA A 289 -20.42 -8.87 -3.54
C ALA A 289 -21.63 -8.10 -3.02
N LEU A 290 -22.19 -8.60 -1.92
CA LEU A 290 -23.17 -7.91 -1.09
C LEU A 290 -22.60 -7.83 0.31
N PHE A 291 -22.75 -6.68 0.98
CA PHE A 291 -22.25 -6.51 2.34
C PHE A 291 -23.20 -5.68 3.19
N ALA A 292 -23.16 -5.96 4.49
CA ALA A 292 -23.90 -5.24 5.50
C ALA A 292 -23.03 -5.05 6.74
N GLU A 293 -23.12 -3.89 7.35
CA GLU A 293 -22.45 -3.58 8.61
C GLU A 293 -23.38 -2.74 9.47
N ASP A 294 -23.54 -3.13 10.74
CA ASP A 294 -24.33 -2.37 11.69
C ASP A 294 -23.47 -1.97 12.90
N GLU A 295 -23.42 -0.68 13.19
CA GLU A 295 -22.88 -0.16 14.43
C GLU A 295 -24.05 0.08 15.39
N TRP A 296 -24.11 -0.72 16.45
CA TRP A 296 -25.14 -0.65 17.46
C TRP A 296 -24.60 0.02 18.72
N GLN A 297 -25.11 1.21 19.00
CA GLN A 297 -24.86 1.89 20.26
C GLN A 297 -25.73 1.24 21.35
N MET A 298 -25.24 0.13 21.93
CA MET A 298 -25.98 -0.68 22.89
C MET A 298 -26.28 0.09 24.17
N THR A 299 -25.31 0.84 24.65
CA THR A 299 -25.41 1.77 25.78
C THR A 299 -24.72 3.07 25.43
N ASN A 300 -24.79 4.07 26.29
CA ASN A 300 -24.06 5.34 26.08
C ASN A 300 -22.53 5.13 26.05
N ASP A 301 -22.05 4.04 26.65
CA ASP A 301 -20.62 3.79 26.81
C ASP A 301 -20.11 2.64 25.94
N PHE A 302 -20.99 1.85 25.33
CA PHE A 302 -20.61 0.67 24.59
C PHE A 302 -21.27 0.62 23.20
N ALA A 303 -20.44 0.50 22.16
CA ALA A 303 -20.85 0.29 20.78
C ALA A 303 -20.33 -1.06 20.26
N LEU A 304 -21.19 -1.81 19.60
CA LEU A 304 -20.85 -3.08 18.95
C LEU A 304 -21.09 -2.97 17.46
N THR A 305 -20.05 -3.24 16.66
CA THR A 305 -20.14 -3.27 15.20
C THR A 305 -20.05 -4.71 14.71
N GLY A 306 -21.07 -5.12 13.95
CA GLY A 306 -21.09 -6.41 13.27
C GLY A 306 -21.19 -6.21 11.77
N GLY A 307 -20.39 -6.94 11.02
CA GLY A 307 -20.39 -6.88 9.56
C GLY A 307 -20.25 -8.24 8.94
N ILE A 308 -20.82 -8.38 7.73
CA ILE A 308 -20.69 -9.58 6.92
C ILE A 308 -20.67 -9.19 5.45
N ARG A 309 -19.82 -9.87 4.70
CA ARG A 309 -19.71 -9.73 3.25
C ARG A 309 -19.80 -11.10 2.60
N MET A 310 -20.60 -11.19 1.55
CA MET A 310 -20.66 -12.36 0.67
C MET A 310 -20.04 -11.97 -0.68
N ASP A 311 -19.07 -12.74 -1.12
CA ASP A 311 -18.46 -12.60 -2.43
C ASP A 311 -18.77 -13.79 -3.29
N GLN A 312 -19.11 -13.53 -4.54
CA GLN A 312 -19.30 -14.53 -5.59
C GLN A 312 -18.28 -14.27 -6.68
N ASP A 313 -17.44 -15.26 -6.94
CA ASP A 313 -16.36 -15.15 -7.91
C ASP A 313 -16.51 -16.17 -9.03
N GLN A 314 -16.12 -15.80 -10.24
CA GLN A 314 -16.19 -16.65 -11.42
C GLN A 314 -15.43 -17.97 -11.24
N ASN A 315 -14.30 -17.95 -10.53
CA ASN A 315 -13.37 -19.07 -10.46
C ASN A 315 -13.62 -19.98 -9.26
N TYR A 316 -13.97 -19.44 -8.07
CA TYR A 316 -14.06 -20.23 -6.85
C TYR A 316 -15.38 -20.08 -6.08
N GLY A 317 -16.40 -19.50 -6.71
CA GLY A 317 -17.75 -19.47 -6.15
C GLY A 317 -17.91 -18.51 -4.99
N THR A 318 -18.62 -18.95 -3.97
CA THR A 318 -19.06 -18.10 -2.84
C THR A 318 -18.14 -18.21 -1.64
N HIS A 319 -17.81 -17.08 -1.02
CA HIS A 319 -17.16 -17.04 0.29
C HIS A 319 -17.68 -15.87 1.13
N TRP A 320 -17.52 -16.00 2.45
CA TRP A 320 -18.04 -15.06 3.43
C TRP A 320 -16.92 -14.47 4.26
N THR A 321 -17.04 -13.19 4.57
CA THR A 321 -16.07 -12.46 5.40
C THR A 321 -16.80 -11.75 6.53
N PRO A 322 -16.61 -12.19 7.79
CA PRO A 322 -17.26 -11.58 8.95
C PRO A 322 -16.36 -10.57 9.64
N ARG A 323 -16.99 -9.68 10.43
CA ARG A 323 -16.32 -8.79 11.36
C ARG A 323 -17.21 -8.53 12.57
N LEU A 324 -16.61 -8.56 13.77
CA LEU A 324 -17.28 -8.19 15.01
C LEU A 324 -16.31 -7.37 15.85
N TYR A 325 -16.70 -6.14 16.21
CA TYR A 325 -15.81 -5.20 16.89
C TYR A 325 -16.56 -4.41 17.94
N GLY A 326 -15.99 -4.29 19.15
CA GLY A 326 -16.57 -3.53 20.25
C GLY A 326 -15.70 -2.35 20.67
N VAL A 327 -16.33 -1.26 21.07
CA VAL A 327 -15.68 -0.09 21.67
C VAL A 327 -16.41 0.23 22.97
N TRP A 328 -15.70 0.24 24.09
CA TRP A 328 -16.24 0.46 25.42
C TRP A 328 -15.51 1.59 26.13
N HIS A 329 -16.22 2.68 26.38
CA HIS A 329 -15.73 3.76 27.21
C HIS A 329 -15.90 3.39 28.69
N LEU A 330 -14.86 2.73 29.25
CA LEU A 330 -14.85 2.23 30.64
C LEU A 330 -15.01 3.33 31.65
N ALA A 331 -14.39 4.47 31.41
CA ALA A 331 -14.34 5.64 32.23
C ALA A 331 -14.06 6.87 31.37
N ASP A 332 -14.11 8.07 31.93
CA ASP A 332 -13.94 9.31 31.17
C ASP A 332 -12.62 9.39 30.39
N GLN A 333 -11.56 8.77 30.90
CA GLN A 333 -10.24 8.80 30.30
C GLN A 333 -9.83 7.48 29.66
N TRP A 334 -10.63 6.42 29.78
CA TRP A 334 -10.23 5.07 29.37
C TRP A 334 -11.23 4.48 28.39
N THR A 335 -10.68 3.92 27.30
CA THR A 335 -11.46 3.20 26.30
C THR A 335 -10.83 1.83 26.07
N LEU A 336 -11.65 0.78 26.10
CA LEU A 336 -11.29 -0.56 25.71
C LEU A 336 -11.92 -0.86 24.35
N LYS A 337 -11.17 -1.42 23.43
CA LYS A 337 -11.68 -1.83 22.12
C LYS A 337 -11.09 -3.16 21.70
N GLY A 338 -11.81 -3.85 20.86
CA GLY A 338 -11.31 -5.11 20.32
C GLY A 338 -12.33 -5.86 19.51
N GLY A 339 -11.88 -6.89 18.84
CA GLY A 339 -12.76 -7.70 18.03
C GLY A 339 -12.03 -8.74 17.19
N VAL A 340 -12.82 -9.34 16.31
CA VAL A 340 -12.41 -10.38 15.37
C VAL A 340 -12.78 -9.94 13.96
N SER A 341 -11.86 -10.07 13.02
CA SER A 341 -12.07 -9.68 11.62
C SER A 341 -11.53 -10.75 10.68
N GLY A 342 -12.30 -11.05 9.65
CA GLY A 342 -11.85 -11.87 8.54
C GLY A 342 -11.19 -11.02 7.45
N GLY A 343 -10.24 -11.63 6.76
CA GLY A 343 -9.61 -11.05 5.57
C GLY A 343 -9.43 -12.11 4.49
N TYR A 344 -9.36 -11.68 3.25
CA TYR A 344 -9.04 -12.57 2.15
C TYR A 344 -8.31 -11.84 1.02
N ARG A 345 -7.64 -12.63 0.19
CA ARG A 345 -7.06 -12.17 -1.06
C ARG A 345 -7.30 -13.20 -2.14
N SER A 346 -7.92 -12.76 -3.22
CA SER A 346 -8.14 -13.59 -4.41
C SER A 346 -6.82 -13.89 -5.11
N PRO A 347 -6.65 -15.09 -5.69
CA PRO A 347 -5.51 -15.36 -6.54
C PRO A 347 -5.43 -14.38 -7.71
N ASP A 348 -4.23 -14.01 -8.12
CA ASP A 348 -4.03 -13.19 -9.31
C ASP A 348 -4.54 -13.92 -10.55
N LEU A 349 -4.92 -13.18 -11.59
CA LEU A 349 -5.45 -13.77 -12.82
C LEU A 349 -4.52 -14.81 -13.43
N ARG A 350 -3.21 -14.53 -13.47
CA ARG A 350 -2.21 -15.47 -13.98
C ARG A 350 -2.10 -16.72 -13.10
N GLN A 351 -2.14 -16.56 -11.78
CA GLN A 351 -2.06 -17.69 -10.85
C GLN A 351 -3.25 -18.63 -11.01
N ALA A 352 -4.42 -18.11 -11.32
CA ALA A 352 -5.67 -18.86 -11.40
C ALA A 352 -5.94 -19.45 -12.80
N THR A 353 -4.99 -19.43 -13.72
CA THR A 353 -5.14 -19.88 -15.10
C THR A 353 -4.23 -21.08 -15.39
N ASP A 354 -4.80 -22.25 -15.72
CA ASP A 354 -4.05 -23.47 -16.00
C ASP A 354 -3.11 -23.33 -17.21
N ASP A 355 -3.56 -22.63 -18.23
CA ASP A 355 -2.81 -22.43 -19.49
C ASP A 355 -1.86 -21.23 -19.45
N TRP A 356 -1.50 -20.79 -18.25
CA TRP A 356 -0.53 -19.73 -18.06
C TRP A 356 0.79 -20.27 -17.53
N GLY A 357 1.88 -20.02 -18.26
CA GLY A 357 3.24 -20.36 -17.84
C GLY A 357 4.14 -19.16 -17.76
N GLN A 358 4.97 -19.12 -16.72
CA GLN A 358 5.98 -18.10 -16.50
C GLN A 358 7.34 -18.77 -16.38
N LEU A 359 8.34 -18.24 -17.12
CA LEU A 359 9.72 -18.69 -16.98
C LEU A 359 10.45 -17.89 -15.91
N SER A 360 11.29 -18.59 -15.15
CA SER A 360 12.10 -17.99 -14.08
C SER A 360 13.54 -18.47 -14.20
N GLY A 361 14.51 -17.55 -14.09
CA GLY A 361 15.93 -17.87 -14.20
C GLY A 361 16.34 -18.20 -15.63
N GLY A 362 17.36 -19.01 -15.78
CA GLY A 362 17.87 -19.42 -17.10
C GLY A 362 18.79 -18.40 -17.76
N GLY A 363 19.55 -17.64 -17.01
CA GLY A 363 20.58 -16.74 -17.55
C GLY A 363 21.41 -17.40 -18.65
N LYS A 364 22.30 -16.73 -19.30
CA LYS A 364 23.06 -17.20 -20.48
C LYS A 364 23.51 -18.67 -20.33
N GLY A 365 22.87 -19.57 -21.12
CA GLY A 365 23.25 -20.97 -21.21
C GLY A 365 22.62 -21.90 -20.14
N GLY A 366 21.73 -21.41 -19.27
CA GLY A 366 21.03 -22.27 -18.30
C GLY A 366 19.60 -22.61 -18.72
N LEU A 367 19.08 -23.75 -18.21
CA LEU A 367 17.68 -24.09 -18.39
C LEU A 367 16.80 -23.18 -17.53
N PRO A 368 15.73 -22.60 -18.06
CA PRO A 368 14.76 -21.86 -17.26
C PRO A 368 13.90 -22.82 -16.44
N ALA A 369 13.33 -22.32 -15.35
CA ALA A 369 12.27 -22.97 -14.62
C ALA A 369 10.91 -22.57 -15.19
N LEU A 370 9.93 -23.47 -15.10
CA LEU A 370 8.55 -23.22 -15.50
C LEU A 370 7.65 -23.15 -14.27
N ILE A 371 6.90 -22.07 -14.14
CA ILE A 371 5.90 -21.88 -13.08
C ILE A 371 4.52 -21.84 -13.74
N LEU A 372 3.65 -22.76 -13.34
CA LEU A 372 2.32 -22.92 -13.92
C LEU A 372 1.24 -22.28 -13.04
N GLY A 373 0.20 -21.77 -13.66
CA GLY A 373 -1.03 -21.38 -12.99
C GLY A 373 -1.88 -22.59 -12.61
N ASN A 374 -2.88 -22.38 -11.77
CA ASN A 374 -3.79 -23.42 -11.28
C ASN A 374 -5.20 -22.86 -11.12
N SER A 375 -6.14 -23.33 -11.94
CA SER A 375 -7.54 -22.89 -11.90
C SER A 375 -8.31 -23.37 -10.65
N ASN A 376 -7.75 -24.29 -9.88
CA ASN A 376 -8.33 -24.79 -8.63
C ASN A 376 -7.92 -23.96 -7.40
N LEU A 377 -7.16 -22.90 -7.57
CA LEU A 377 -6.78 -22.03 -6.45
C LEU A 377 -7.99 -21.37 -5.80
N LYS A 378 -7.95 -21.33 -4.49
CA LYS A 378 -8.93 -20.64 -3.62
C LYS A 378 -8.34 -19.34 -3.12
N PRO A 379 -9.16 -18.39 -2.60
CA PRO A 379 -8.64 -17.22 -1.92
C PRO A 379 -7.77 -17.59 -0.71
N GLU A 380 -6.74 -16.82 -0.48
CA GLU A 380 -6.02 -16.80 0.79
C GLU A 380 -6.92 -16.17 1.85
N ARG A 381 -6.93 -16.68 3.07
CA ARG A 381 -7.82 -16.21 4.15
C ARG A 381 -7.07 -15.91 5.42
N SER A 382 -7.61 -14.99 6.21
CA SER A 382 -7.13 -14.71 7.56
C SER A 382 -8.26 -14.48 8.54
N ILE A 383 -7.98 -14.76 9.81
CA ILE A 383 -8.80 -14.36 10.95
C ILE A 383 -7.88 -13.63 11.90
N SER A 384 -8.22 -12.38 12.21
CA SER A 384 -7.45 -11.54 13.13
C SER A 384 -8.26 -11.23 14.37
N GLN A 385 -7.60 -11.29 15.52
CA GLN A 385 -8.12 -10.90 16.81
C GLN A 385 -7.28 -9.75 17.34
N GLU A 386 -7.93 -8.76 17.93
CA GLU A 386 -7.21 -7.67 18.60
C GLU A 386 -7.92 -7.19 19.85
N ILE A 387 -7.16 -6.67 20.77
CA ILE A 387 -7.63 -5.98 21.96
C ILE A 387 -6.72 -4.77 22.23
N GLY A 388 -7.32 -3.62 22.50
CA GLY A 388 -6.59 -2.40 22.76
C GLY A 388 -7.18 -1.61 23.92
N ILE A 389 -6.31 -0.89 24.60
CA ILE A 389 -6.70 0.05 25.64
C ILE A 389 -6.13 1.41 25.29
N LEU A 390 -6.98 2.45 25.41
CA LEU A 390 -6.63 3.82 25.13
C LEU A 390 -6.85 4.66 26.39
N TRP A 391 -5.88 5.51 26.69
CA TRP A 391 -5.95 6.48 27.76
C TRP A 391 -5.76 7.88 27.20
N ASP A 392 -6.61 8.79 27.61
CA ASP A 392 -6.53 10.21 27.26
C ASP A 392 -6.86 11.03 28.52
N ASP A 393 -5.91 11.81 29.00
CA ASP A 393 -6.12 12.65 30.17
C ASP A 393 -6.97 13.90 29.90
N GLN A 394 -7.33 14.11 28.61
CA GLN A 394 -8.08 15.26 28.10
C GLN A 394 -7.38 16.62 28.35
N GLU A 395 -6.10 16.59 28.72
CA GLU A 395 -5.27 17.76 28.99
C GLU A 395 -3.99 17.77 28.13
N GLY A 396 -3.94 16.99 27.05
CA GLY A 396 -2.84 16.97 26.09
C GLY A 396 -1.94 15.74 26.16
N MET A 397 -2.26 14.74 26.99
CA MET A 397 -1.51 13.49 27.07
C MET A 397 -2.40 12.30 26.73
N ASN A 398 -1.96 11.43 25.84
CA ASN A 398 -2.67 10.20 25.53
C ASN A 398 -1.70 9.04 25.24
N ALA A 399 -2.16 7.84 25.48
CA ALA A 399 -1.41 6.61 25.27
C ALA A 399 -2.34 5.49 24.84
N SER A 400 -1.82 4.52 24.10
CA SER A 400 -2.55 3.32 23.73
C SER A 400 -1.65 2.11 23.66
N VAL A 401 -2.22 0.94 23.91
CA VAL A 401 -1.60 -0.36 23.67
C VAL A 401 -2.61 -1.24 22.98
N THR A 402 -2.24 -1.85 21.86
CA THR A 402 -3.04 -2.80 21.11
C THR A 402 -2.26 -4.09 20.92
N LEU A 403 -2.86 -5.22 21.26
CA LEU A 403 -2.34 -6.55 21.01
C LEU A 403 -3.12 -7.17 19.86
N PHE A 404 -2.44 -7.85 18.94
CA PHE A 404 -3.09 -8.51 17.82
C PHE A 404 -2.51 -9.89 17.56
N TYR A 405 -3.37 -10.75 17.02
CA TYR A 405 -2.99 -12.10 16.57
C TYR A 405 -3.78 -12.42 15.29
N THR A 406 -3.08 -12.83 14.24
CA THR A 406 -3.70 -13.18 12.95
C THR A 406 -3.28 -14.59 12.54
N ASP A 407 -4.28 -15.47 12.34
CA ASP A 407 -4.12 -16.74 11.67
C ASP A 407 -4.32 -16.56 10.16
N PHE A 408 -3.35 -17.05 9.39
CA PHE A 408 -3.35 -17.00 7.94
C PHE A 408 -3.46 -18.42 7.38
N LYS A 409 -4.47 -18.68 6.57
CA LYS A 409 -4.77 -20.00 6.00
C LYS A 409 -4.83 -19.94 4.49
N ASP A 410 -4.68 -21.12 3.88
CA ASP A 410 -4.77 -21.27 2.43
C ASP A 410 -3.82 -20.37 1.66
N LYS A 411 -2.67 -20.06 2.26
CA LYS A 411 -1.64 -19.26 1.61
C LYS A 411 -1.18 -19.94 0.33
N ILE A 412 -1.15 -19.20 -0.75
CA ILE A 412 -0.68 -19.69 -2.04
C ILE A 412 0.84 -19.83 -1.99
N THR A 413 1.32 -21.02 -2.31
CA THR A 413 2.75 -21.34 -2.37
C THR A 413 3.10 -22.04 -3.67
N GLU A 414 4.35 -21.95 -4.05
CA GLU A 414 4.90 -22.70 -5.18
C GLU A 414 5.42 -24.06 -4.67
N VAL A 415 5.02 -25.11 -5.34
CA VAL A 415 5.50 -26.47 -5.07
C VAL A 415 6.21 -27.00 -6.30
N ARG A 416 7.45 -27.40 -6.14
CA ARG A 416 8.23 -28.02 -7.20
C ARG A 416 7.82 -29.48 -7.35
N ASN A 417 7.12 -29.80 -8.43
CA ASN A 417 6.74 -31.18 -8.75
C ASN A 417 7.86 -31.96 -9.41
N CYS A 418 8.78 -31.26 -10.04
CA CYS A 418 9.97 -31.83 -10.65
C CYS A 418 11.14 -30.85 -10.50
N ASP A 419 12.30 -31.38 -10.13
CA ASP A 419 13.56 -30.60 -10.05
C ASP A 419 14.70 -31.50 -10.53
N ILE A 420 15.44 -31.05 -11.54
CA ILE A 420 16.53 -31.84 -12.15
C ILE A 420 17.68 -32.13 -11.19
N THR A 421 17.80 -31.36 -10.10
CA THR A 421 18.85 -31.56 -9.09
C THR A 421 18.51 -32.65 -8.08
N THR A 422 17.26 -33.01 -7.96
CA THR A 422 16.77 -33.96 -6.94
C THR A 422 16.07 -35.19 -7.52
N ASN A 423 15.65 -35.16 -8.77
CA ASN A 423 14.98 -36.29 -9.40
C ASN A 423 15.98 -37.35 -9.92
N THR A 424 15.47 -38.55 -10.22
CA THR A 424 16.27 -39.68 -10.66
C THR A 424 16.66 -39.63 -12.13
N THR A 425 15.93 -38.88 -12.95
CA THR A 425 16.14 -38.80 -14.40
C THR A 425 17.04 -37.64 -14.84
N GLY A 426 17.24 -36.65 -13.98
CA GLY A 426 17.95 -35.41 -14.32
C GLY A 426 17.21 -34.54 -15.34
N GLN A 427 15.92 -34.81 -15.60
CA GLN A 427 15.10 -34.10 -16.59
C GLN A 427 13.74 -33.75 -16.00
N CYS A 428 13.24 -32.55 -16.33
CA CYS A 428 11.89 -32.09 -16.08
C CYS A 428 11.24 -31.68 -17.39
N VAL A 429 10.54 -32.60 -18.03
CA VAL A 429 9.93 -32.39 -19.34
C VAL A 429 8.46 -32.05 -19.20
N PHE A 430 8.06 -30.92 -19.77
CA PHE A 430 6.67 -30.50 -19.89
C PHE A 430 6.39 -30.18 -21.37
N ASN A 431 5.40 -30.91 -21.94
CA ASN A 431 5.04 -30.77 -23.37
C ASN A 431 6.25 -30.84 -24.30
N GLY A 432 7.17 -31.78 -24.05
CA GLY A 432 8.35 -32.00 -24.88
C GLY A 432 9.54 -31.07 -24.66
N ILE A 433 9.43 -30.14 -23.73
CA ILE A 433 10.48 -29.17 -23.40
C ILE A 433 11.04 -29.48 -22.00
N ASN A 434 12.38 -29.50 -21.89
CA ASN A 434 13.06 -29.74 -20.60
C ASN A 434 13.30 -28.42 -19.86
N TYR A 435 12.97 -28.40 -18.56
CA TYR A 435 13.12 -27.25 -17.66
C TYR A 435 14.02 -27.60 -16.47
N LYS A 436 14.59 -26.59 -15.84
CA LYS A 436 15.37 -26.75 -14.62
C LYS A 436 14.52 -27.32 -13.47
N PHE A 437 13.34 -26.77 -13.30
CA PHE A 437 12.30 -27.30 -12.44
C PHE A 437 10.92 -26.87 -12.94
N ILE A 438 9.89 -27.56 -12.48
CA ILE A 438 8.50 -27.25 -12.78
C ILE A 438 7.78 -27.05 -11.45
N SER A 439 7.14 -25.90 -11.28
CA SER A 439 6.38 -25.55 -10.09
C SER A 439 4.90 -25.34 -10.43
N ASP A 440 4.05 -25.82 -9.54
CA ASP A 440 2.63 -25.47 -9.48
C ASP A 440 2.37 -24.57 -8.27
N ARG A 441 1.21 -23.93 -8.24
CA ARG A 441 0.72 -23.15 -7.11
C ARG A 441 -0.43 -23.85 -6.44
N ILE A 442 -0.40 -23.92 -5.12
CA ILE A 442 -1.45 -24.58 -4.31
C ILE A 442 -1.73 -23.78 -3.03
N ASN A 443 -2.93 -23.99 -2.46
CA ASN A 443 -3.34 -23.37 -1.19
C ASN A 443 -3.10 -24.34 -0.02
N VAL A 444 -1.91 -24.42 0.50
CA VAL A 444 -1.61 -25.36 1.59
C VAL A 444 -0.96 -24.71 2.80
N ASP A 445 -0.37 -23.55 2.64
CA ASP A 445 0.43 -22.96 3.71
C ASP A 445 -0.44 -22.31 4.79
N LYS A 446 0.01 -22.46 6.01
CA LYS A 446 -0.50 -21.80 7.21
C LYS A 446 0.60 -20.92 7.78
N ALA A 447 0.19 -19.77 8.28
CA ALA A 447 1.11 -18.82 8.88
C ALA A 447 0.41 -18.05 10.00
N MET A 448 1.17 -17.34 10.79
CA MET A 448 0.62 -16.42 11.78
C MET A 448 1.43 -15.14 11.83
N THR A 449 0.80 -14.05 12.22
CA THR A 449 1.44 -12.83 12.68
C THR A 449 0.84 -12.43 14.01
N ARG A 450 1.67 -11.94 14.92
CA ARG A 450 1.22 -11.42 16.21
C ARG A 450 2.10 -10.25 16.63
N GLY A 451 1.58 -9.42 17.50
CA GLY A 451 2.37 -8.32 17.99
C GLY A 451 1.65 -7.40 18.94
N ALA A 452 2.35 -6.33 19.27
CA ALA A 452 1.86 -5.26 20.09
C ALA A 452 2.22 -3.92 19.46
N GLU A 453 1.29 -2.98 19.55
CA GLU A 453 1.46 -1.61 19.09
C GLU A 453 1.17 -0.67 20.25
N ALA A 454 2.10 0.21 20.57
CA ALA A 454 1.93 1.18 21.64
C ALA A 454 2.17 2.58 21.09
N THR A 455 1.37 3.53 21.55
CA THR A 455 1.51 4.96 21.21
C THR A 455 1.54 5.80 22.46
N PHE A 456 2.30 6.88 22.43
CA PHE A 456 2.29 7.90 23.45
C PHE A 456 2.44 9.27 22.78
N ALA A 457 1.52 10.18 23.06
CA ALA A 457 1.55 11.55 22.56
C ALA A 457 1.36 12.52 23.73
N TRP A 458 2.11 13.62 23.72
CA TRP A 458 2.09 14.59 24.77
C TRP A 458 2.27 16.00 24.21
N ASP A 459 1.24 16.83 24.38
CA ASP A 459 1.36 18.27 24.22
C ASP A 459 1.91 18.87 25.51
N ILE A 460 3.24 18.99 25.58
CA ILE A 460 3.94 19.40 26.80
C ILE A 460 3.49 20.80 27.22
N ASN A 461 3.40 21.67 26.24
CA ASN A 461 2.84 23.03 26.37
C ASN A 461 2.45 23.55 24.97
N GLN A 462 2.18 24.83 24.82
CA GLN A 462 1.80 25.42 23.53
C GLN A 462 2.94 25.39 22.49
N ALA A 463 4.20 25.29 22.93
CA ALA A 463 5.36 25.31 22.07
C ALA A 463 5.93 23.93 21.74
N TRP A 464 5.76 22.96 22.64
CA TRP A 464 6.40 21.64 22.53
C TRP A 464 5.39 20.52 22.47
N SER A 465 5.56 19.60 21.53
CA SER A 465 4.78 18.38 21.45
C SER A 465 5.66 17.18 21.12
N LEU A 466 5.31 16.02 21.68
CA LEU A 466 6.01 14.77 21.50
C LEU A 466 5.02 13.72 21.00
N ALA A 467 5.41 12.96 19.99
CA ALA A 467 4.67 11.78 19.51
C ALA A 467 5.64 10.62 19.40
N THR A 468 5.30 9.50 20.03
CA THR A 468 6.11 8.28 19.99
C THR A 468 5.23 7.09 19.71
N ASN A 469 5.79 6.07 19.04
CA ASN A 469 5.14 4.78 18.92
C ASN A 469 6.18 3.66 18.93
N TYR A 470 5.74 2.52 19.41
CA TYR A 470 6.51 1.29 19.46
C TYR A 470 5.70 0.16 18.84
N THR A 471 6.36 -0.68 18.03
CA THR A 471 5.75 -1.86 17.43
C THR A 471 6.64 -3.07 17.68
N PHE A 472 6.03 -4.11 18.22
CA PHE A 472 6.57 -5.47 18.23
C PHE A 472 5.78 -6.31 17.22
N THR A 473 6.48 -6.99 16.31
CA THR A 473 5.84 -7.87 15.31
C THR A 473 6.63 -9.17 15.22
N GLN A 474 5.90 -10.27 15.25
CA GLN A 474 6.46 -11.61 15.02
C GLN A 474 5.59 -12.32 13.98
N SER A 475 6.22 -12.89 12.95
CA SER A 475 5.56 -13.74 11.97
C SER A 475 6.19 -15.12 11.95
N GLU A 476 5.41 -16.14 11.59
CA GLU A 476 5.87 -17.51 11.56
C GLU A 476 5.12 -18.30 10.50
N GLN A 477 5.87 -19.02 9.67
CA GLN A 477 5.32 -20.05 8.79
C GLN A 477 5.03 -21.28 9.65
N LYS A 478 3.79 -21.79 9.61
CA LYS A 478 3.36 -22.91 10.47
C LYS A 478 3.33 -24.25 9.76
N SER A 479 3.51 -24.29 8.46
CA SER A 479 3.45 -25.52 7.67
C SER A 479 4.57 -25.57 6.64
N GLY A 480 4.81 -26.74 6.05
CA GLY A 480 5.79 -26.95 4.99
C GLY A 480 7.23 -27.05 5.48
N ALA A 481 8.17 -27.01 4.54
CA ALA A 481 9.60 -27.20 4.79
C ALA A 481 10.24 -26.09 5.65
N PHE A 482 9.64 -24.91 5.67
CA PHE A 482 10.13 -23.74 6.41
C PHE A 482 9.27 -23.41 7.63
N ALA A 483 8.57 -24.42 8.19
CA ALA A 483 7.81 -24.24 9.42
C ALA A 483 8.71 -23.71 10.56
N GLY A 484 8.20 -22.73 11.30
CA GLY A 484 8.92 -22.05 12.37
C GLY A 484 9.72 -20.81 11.93
N GLN A 485 9.84 -20.54 10.64
CA GLN A 485 10.62 -19.42 10.12
C GLN A 485 9.77 -18.17 9.91
N PRO A 486 10.35 -16.97 10.06
CA PRO A 486 9.63 -15.72 9.78
C PRO A 486 9.20 -15.60 8.32
N LEU A 487 8.05 -14.96 8.09
CA LEU A 487 7.49 -14.77 6.75
C LEU A 487 8.16 -13.66 5.95
N ASN A 488 8.60 -12.59 6.63
CA ASN A 488 9.08 -11.38 6.00
C ASN A 488 10.32 -10.87 6.71
N GLN A 489 11.18 -10.16 5.97
CA GLN A 489 12.31 -9.42 6.52
C GLN A 489 11.80 -8.18 7.26
N MET A 490 11.32 -8.38 8.48
CA MET A 490 10.81 -7.29 9.30
C MET A 490 11.55 -7.25 10.64
N PRO A 491 11.86 -6.04 11.13
CA PRO A 491 12.38 -5.90 12.47
C PRO A 491 11.33 -6.34 13.50
N LYS A 492 11.74 -7.11 14.51
CA LYS A 492 10.85 -7.45 15.63
C LYS A 492 10.41 -6.22 16.40
N HIS A 493 11.31 -5.27 16.56
CA HIS A 493 11.09 -4.06 17.33
C HIS A 493 11.30 -2.84 16.47
N MET A 494 10.34 -1.93 16.49
CA MET A 494 10.44 -0.61 15.85
C MET A 494 10.03 0.45 16.84
N LEU A 495 10.77 1.55 16.87
CA LEU A 495 10.48 2.71 17.71
C LEU A 495 10.59 3.96 16.86
N ASN A 496 9.56 4.81 16.93
CA ASN A 496 9.55 6.10 16.27
C ASN A 496 9.26 7.18 17.31
N GLY A 497 9.93 8.32 17.19
CA GLY A 497 9.66 9.47 18.03
C GLY A 497 9.87 10.75 17.26
N THR A 498 8.98 11.72 17.46
CA THR A 498 9.07 13.07 16.88
C THR A 498 8.81 14.09 17.96
N LEU A 499 9.75 15.01 18.14
CA LEU A 499 9.62 16.15 19.01
C LEU A 499 9.47 17.39 18.14
N ASN A 500 8.37 18.13 18.32
CA ASN A 500 8.10 19.36 17.60
C ASN A 500 8.28 20.55 18.53
N TRP A 501 8.92 21.58 18.05
CA TRP A 501 9.11 22.82 18.77
C TRP A 501 8.66 24.02 17.92
N LYS A 502 7.60 24.66 18.35
CA LYS A 502 7.13 25.91 17.79
C LYS A 502 7.93 27.05 18.41
N THR A 503 9.07 27.38 17.82
CA THR A 503 10.06 28.33 18.33
C THR A 503 9.49 29.74 18.38
N THR A 504 8.78 30.15 17.32
CA THR A 504 8.02 31.38 17.20
C THR A 504 6.69 31.09 16.52
N GLU A 505 5.83 32.09 16.35
CA GLU A 505 4.59 31.93 15.59
C GLU A 505 4.83 31.52 14.13
N ASP A 506 5.96 31.95 13.57
CA ASP A 506 6.28 31.74 12.13
C ASP A 506 7.34 30.68 11.90
N PHE A 507 8.04 30.25 12.93
CA PHE A 507 9.15 29.32 12.81
C PHE A 507 8.96 28.10 13.72
N ALA A 508 8.98 26.91 13.13
CA ALA A 508 8.89 25.65 13.84
C ALA A 508 10.03 24.71 13.43
N THR A 509 10.53 23.97 14.41
CA THR A 509 11.54 22.94 14.19
C THR A 509 11.03 21.59 14.69
N TRP A 510 11.61 20.52 14.17
CA TRP A 510 11.30 19.16 14.62
C TRP A 510 12.53 18.28 14.54
N ILE A 511 12.60 17.31 15.43
CA ILE A 511 13.58 16.23 15.40
C ILE A 511 12.84 14.91 15.44
N ARG A 512 13.29 13.95 14.64
CA ARG A 512 12.67 12.63 14.54
C ARG A 512 13.75 11.56 14.64
N ALA A 513 13.45 10.51 15.38
CA ALA A 513 14.27 9.32 15.45
C ALA A 513 13.44 8.09 15.07
N ASN A 514 13.98 7.24 14.20
CA ASN A 514 13.37 5.98 13.78
C ASN A 514 14.36 4.85 14.03
N TYR A 515 14.03 3.97 14.97
CA TYR A 515 14.78 2.76 15.25
C TYR A 515 14.13 1.56 14.57
N ARG A 516 14.95 0.78 13.87
CA ARG A 516 14.56 -0.48 13.26
C ARG A 516 15.44 -1.57 13.84
N GLY A 517 14.84 -2.52 14.57
CA GLY A 517 15.54 -3.62 15.22
C GLY A 517 16.11 -4.62 14.22
N LYS A 518 16.83 -5.60 14.76
CA LYS A 518 17.34 -6.72 13.97
C LYS A 518 16.21 -7.47 13.30
N ALA A 519 16.38 -7.82 12.03
CA ALA A 519 15.51 -8.74 11.31
C ALA A 519 16.23 -10.07 11.15
N SER A 520 15.57 -11.18 11.56
CA SER A 520 16.10 -12.53 11.42
C SER A 520 15.99 -13.02 9.97
N GLU A 521 16.57 -14.19 9.69
CA GLU A 521 16.32 -14.90 8.45
C GLU A 521 14.81 -15.02 8.23
N TYR A 522 14.37 -14.88 7.00
CA TYR A 522 12.95 -14.87 6.64
C TYR A 522 12.69 -15.74 5.43
N LEU A 523 11.45 -16.23 5.30
CA LEU A 523 11.04 -16.97 4.13
C LEU A 523 10.85 -16.01 2.93
N ASN A 524 11.69 -16.20 1.91
CA ASN A 524 11.58 -15.49 0.66
C ASN A 524 11.18 -16.49 -0.43
N ARG A 525 9.98 -16.38 -0.94
CA ARG A 525 9.43 -17.21 -2.01
C ARG A 525 9.65 -18.71 -1.79
N THR A 526 10.83 -19.25 -2.14
CA THR A 526 11.20 -20.67 -2.02
C THR A 526 12.50 -20.91 -1.25
N SER A 527 13.09 -19.90 -0.65
CA SER A 527 14.35 -19.96 0.08
C SER A 527 14.34 -18.99 1.25
N MET A 528 15.34 -19.13 2.13
CA MET A 528 15.52 -18.20 3.25
C MET A 528 16.35 -16.99 2.83
N GLY A 529 15.90 -15.80 3.21
CA GLY A 529 16.64 -14.56 3.09
C GLY A 529 17.58 -14.33 4.28
N SER A 530 18.41 -13.29 4.17
CA SER A 530 19.47 -13.01 5.14
C SER A 530 18.98 -12.32 6.40
N ARG A 531 19.75 -12.49 7.49
CA ARG A 531 19.61 -11.67 8.71
C ARG A 531 20.15 -10.27 8.44
N THR A 532 19.55 -9.26 9.09
CA THR A 532 20.00 -7.89 9.00
C THR A 532 20.13 -7.25 10.38
N PRO A 533 21.15 -6.38 10.59
CA PRO A 533 21.34 -5.70 11.86
C PRO A 533 20.32 -4.57 12.07
N SER A 534 20.26 -4.09 13.31
CA SER A 534 19.48 -2.89 13.65
C SER A 534 20.13 -1.62 13.09
N TYR A 535 19.31 -0.60 12.86
CA TYR A 535 19.78 0.74 12.50
C TYR A 535 18.83 1.83 13.02
N THR A 536 19.38 3.03 13.17
CA THR A 536 18.61 4.20 13.62
C THR A 536 18.85 5.35 12.68
N PHE A 537 17.77 6.01 12.24
CA PHE A 537 17.84 7.27 11.53
C PHE A 537 17.40 8.41 12.45
N VAL A 538 18.11 9.51 12.37
CA VAL A 538 17.75 10.76 13.02
C VAL A 538 17.60 11.82 11.95
N ASP A 539 16.48 12.53 11.95
CA ASP A 539 16.18 13.60 11.02
C ASP A 539 15.91 14.89 11.79
N LEU A 540 16.27 16.01 11.20
CA LEU A 540 16.07 17.35 11.75
C LEU A 540 15.47 18.23 10.67
N GLY A 541 14.47 19.01 11.00
CA GLY A 541 13.84 19.89 10.02
C GLY A 541 13.28 21.17 10.62
N ALA A 542 12.96 22.10 9.73
CA ALA A 542 12.39 23.38 10.06
C ALA A 542 11.40 23.86 8.99
N ASN A 543 10.40 24.60 9.44
CA ASN A 543 9.43 25.29 8.59
C ASN A 543 9.39 26.76 8.99
N TYR A 544 9.40 27.64 7.99
CA TYR A 544 9.33 29.07 8.20
C TYR A 544 8.24 29.69 7.33
N GLN A 545 7.26 30.33 7.97
CA GLN A 545 6.22 31.07 7.30
C GLN A 545 6.75 32.47 6.96
N LEU A 546 7.28 32.63 5.76
CA LEU A 546 7.92 33.87 5.30
C LEU A 546 6.91 34.99 5.14
N THR A 547 5.77 34.68 4.50
CA THR A 547 4.60 35.54 4.36
C THR A 547 3.34 34.71 4.64
N LYS A 548 2.14 35.31 4.57
CA LYS A 548 0.90 34.54 4.70
C LYS A 548 0.79 33.47 3.61
N GLU A 549 1.35 33.73 2.43
CA GLU A 549 1.24 32.86 1.27
C GLU A 549 2.45 31.94 1.07
N VAL A 550 3.63 32.34 1.54
CA VAL A 550 4.88 31.62 1.26
C VAL A 550 5.41 30.94 2.52
N ARG A 551 5.63 29.63 2.42
CA ARG A 551 6.29 28.81 3.44
C ARG A 551 7.58 28.22 2.88
N LEU A 552 8.66 28.34 3.65
CA LEU A 552 9.95 27.72 3.36
C LEU A 552 10.13 26.48 4.24
N MET A 553 10.75 25.46 3.70
CA MET A 553 11.02 24.19 4.39
C MET A 553 12.47 23.80 4.21
N GLY A 554 13.06 23.25 5.24
CA GLY A 554 14.41 22.71 5.18
C GLY A 554 14.55 21.52 6.11
N GLY A 555 15.50 20.65 5.82
CA GLY A 555 15.74 19.50 6.67
C GLY A 555 17.07 18.83 6.37
N VAL A 556 17.56 18.08 7.35
CA VAL A 556 18.68 17.17 7.22
C VAL A 556 18.15 15.77 7.59
N TYR A 557 18.16 14.87 6.63
CA TYR A 557 17.70 13.50 6.83
C TYR A 557 18.89 12.58 7.00
N ASN A 558 18.75 11.58 7.85
CA ASN A 558 19.84 10.71 8.26
C ASN A 558 21.05 11.52 8.76
N LEU A 559 20.79 12.36 9.77
CA LEU A 559 21.76 13.32 10.33
C LEU A 559 23.07 12.66 10.75
N LEU A 560 23.01 11.45 11.27
CA LEU A 560 24.19 10.70 11.74
C LEU A 560 24.91 9.95 10.61
N ASP A 561 24.43 10.08 9.38
CA ASP A 561 24.96 9.43 8.18
C ASP A 561 25.12 7.92 8.34
N LYS A 562 24.10 7.29 8.93
CA LYS A 562 24.07 5.83 9.10
C LYS A 562 24.03 5.14 7.73
N ARG A 563 25.04 4.33 7.46
CA ARG A 563 25.12 3.57 6.22
C ARG A 563 24.25 2.32 6.27
N VAL A 564 23.37 2.19 5.27
CA VAL A 564 22.56 0.99 5.02
C VAL A 564 22.87 0.53 3.60
N ASP A 565 23.57 -0.59 3.48
CA ASP A 565 24.05 -1.10 2.20
C ASP A 565 23.60 -2.55 1.95
N ILE A 566 23.77 -2.99 0.71
CA ILE A 566 23.31 -4.31 0.27
C ILE A 566 24.03 -5.46 0.97
N ASP A 567 25.33 -5.30 1.27
CA ASP A 567 26.14 -6.37 1.81
C ASP A 567 25.79 -6.70 3.26
N VAL A 568 25.44 -5.69 4.05
CA VAL A 568 25.15 -5.81 5.49
C VAL A 568 23.65 -5.86 5.75
N ASN A 569 22.88 -5.03 5.04
CA ASN A 569 21.46 -4.78 5.34
C ASN A 569 20.51 -5.41 4.32
N ASP A 570 21.02 -6.07 3.28
CA ASP A 570 20.26 -6.67 2.19
C ASP A 570 19.38 -5.63 1.44
N LYS A 571 19.73 -4.38 1.56
CA LYS A 571 19.07 -3.24 0.89
C LYS A 571 19.96 -2.01 0.92
N VAL A 572 19.64 -1.06 0.05
CA VAL A 572 20.29 0.26 0.01
C VAL A 572 19.28 1.30 0.46
N LEU A 573 19.63 2.11 1.45
CA LEU A 573 18.91 3.31 1.84
C LEU A 573 19.86 4.51 1.77
N ASP A 574 19.28 5.70 1.56
CA ASP A 574 20.04 6.93 1.43
C ASP A 574 20.76 7.30 2.72
N GLY A 575 21.98 7.82 2.59
CA GLY A 575 22.75 8.44 3.66
C GLY A 575 22.23 9.83 4.01
N ARG A 576 23.12 10.66 4.61
CA ARG A 576 22.75 12.02 4.96
C ARG A 576 22.43 12.84 3.72
N ARG A 577 21.33 13.58 3.78
CA ARG A 577 20.85 14.40 2.68
C ARG A 577 20.14 15.64 3.17
N TYR A 578 20.09 16.65 2.34
CA TYR A 578 19.58 17.97 2.66
C TYR A 578 18.36 18.26 1.78
N MET A 579 17.24 18.59 2.41
CA MET A 579 16.04 19.01 1.70
C MET A 579 15.83 20.50 1.87
N VAL A 580 15.52 21.17 0.77
CA VAL A 580 15.07 22.56 0.73
C VAL A 580 13.81 22.64 -0.11
N GLY A 581 12.88 23.46 0.30
CA GLY A 581 11.62 23.58 -0.42
C GLY A 581 10.91 24.88 -0.11
N ALA A 582 9.96 25.21 -0.98
CA ALA A 582 9.06 26.34 -0.82
C ALA A 582 7.65 25.94 -1.25
N SER A 583 6.67 26.52 -0.59
CA SER A 583 5.25 26.36 -0.87
C SER A 583 4.60 27.73 -0.96
N TYR A 584 3.78 27.92 -1.99
CA TYR A 584 3.00 29.13 -2.20
C TYR A 584 1.51 28.79 -2.20
N ASP A 585 0.78 29.41 -1.29
CA ASP A 585 -0.69 29.28 -1.17
C ASP A 585 -1.36 30.57 -1.68
N PHE A 586 -2.37 30.43 -2.52
CA PHE A 586 -3.11 31.57 -3.07
C PHE A 586 -4.63 31.38 -2.97
#